data_bc33db8127c98d2182aeb7f4dac43a15
#
_entry.id   bc33db8127c98d2182aeb7f4dac43a15
#
_cell.length_a   1.000
_cell.length_b   1.000
_cell.length_c   1.000
_cell.angle_alpha   90.00
_cell.angle_beta   90.00
_cell.angle_gamma   90.00
#
_symmetry.space_group_name_H-M   'P 1'
#
loop_
_entity.id
_entity.type
_entity.pdbx_description
1 polymer ?
#
loop_
_entity_poly.entity_id
_entity_poly.type
_entity_poly.pdbx_seq_one_letter_code
_entity_poly.pdbx_strand_id
1 'polypeptide(L)'
;MFIDALTLGLDEIPHDKKVQEKWIALHETEGLEFLQNELARLDPVYFSEVDTLNPVRLIRALEVIKITGKPFTANLPREDSSRFPDALQFGLVMDREHLRDRIDLRVDRMWQEGFVAEVDELIAHGIRRGTTAQRALGYAQILAMRDGTLSEDEAKE
;
A
#
# COMPACT_ATOMS: atom_id res chain seq x y z
N MET A 1 1.43 -9.73 -5.17
CA MET A 1 2.56 -8.95 -4.59
C MET A 1 3.42 -9.77 -3.63
N PHE A 2 2.92 -10.32 -2.49
CA PHE A 2 3.79 -11.13 -1.61
C PHE A 2 4.23 -12.45 -2.26
N ILE A 3 3.34 -13.11 -2.97
CA ILE A 3 3.64 -14.36 -3.69
C ILE A 3 4.67 -14.08 -4.78
N ASP A 4 4.47 -13.04 -5.57
CA ASP A 4 5.41 -12.64 -6.63
C ASP A 4 6.79 -12.29 -6.05
N ALA A 5 6.84 -11.58 -4.90
CA ALA A 5 8.08 -11.28 -4.20
C ALA A 5 8.82 -12.53 -3.72
N LEU A 6 8.08 -13.55 -3.27
CA LEU A 6 8.66 -14.83 -2.85
C LEU A 6 9.12 -15.68 -4.04
N THR A 7 8.32 -15.75 -5.09
CA THR A 7 8.57 -16.64 -6.23
C THR A 7 9.51 -16.05 -7.26
N LEU A 8 9.33 -14.77 -7.60
CA LEU A 8 10.15 -14.06 -8.60
C LEU A 8 11.35 -13.32 -7.99
N GLY A 9 11.31 -13.11 -6.68
CA GLY A 9 12.28 -12.30 -5.96
C GLY A 9 11.88 -10.83 -5.88
N LEU A 10 12.57 -10.13 -5.00
CA LEU A 10 12.53 -8.66 -4.95
C LEU A 10 13.87 -8.20 -5.54
N ASP A 11 13.85 -7.66 -6.74
CA ASP A 11 14.99 -6.90 -7.20
C ASP A 11 15.12 -5.62 -6.37
N GLU A 12 16.34 -5.22 -6.07
CA GLU A 12 16.61 -3.95 -5.42
C GLU A 12 16.28 -2.81 -6.39
N ILE A 13 14.98 -2.46 -6.46
CA ILE A 13 14.54 -1.31 -7.26
C ILE A 13 15.08 -0.05 -6.57
N PRO A 14 15.96 0.71 -7.20
CA PRO A 14 16.65 1.83 -6.57
C PRO A 14 15.67 2.89 -6.09
N HIS A 15 16.01 3.52 -4.96
CA HIS A 15 15.26 4.61 -4.37
C HIS A 15 16.17 5.79 -4.06
N ASP A 16 15.77 7.00 -4.49
CA ASP A 16 16.43 8.25 -4.15
C ASP A 16 15.40 9.28 -3.71
N LYS A 17 15.44 9.61 -2.43
CA LYS A 17 14.52 10.56 -1.81
C LYS A 17 14.51 11.92 -2.50
N LYS A 18 15.66 12.42 -2.99
CA LYS A 18 15.74 13.71 -3.66
C LYS A 18 15.06 13.67 -5.04
N VAL A 19 15.18 12.56 -5.75
CA VAL A 19 14.49 12.36 -7.03
C VAL A 19 12.99 12.25 -6.79
N GLN A 20 12.58 11.49 -5.77
CA GLN A 20 11.16 11.36 -5.39
C GLN A 20 10.55 12.73 -5.04
N GLU A 21 11.21 13.51 -4.17
CA GLU A 21 10.75 14.85 -3.77
C GLU A 21 10.57 15.80 -4.96
N LYS A 22 11.42 15.71 -5.98
CA LYS A 22 11.25 16.49 -7.22
C LYS A 22 9.98 16.12 -7.97
N TRP A 23 9.68 14.83 -8.09
CA TRP A 23 8.45 14.38 -8.74
C TRP A 23 7.19 14.73 -7.94
N ILE A 24 7.28 14.71 -6.60
CA ILE A 24 6.20 15.19 -5.73
C ILE A 24 5.95 16.68 -5.97
N ALA A 25 7.00 17.51 -5.97
CA ALA A 25 6.87 18.93 -6.21
C ALA A 25 6.31 19.24 -7.63
N LEU A 26 6.72 18.49 -8.66
CA LEU A 26 6.15 18.60 -10.01
C LEU A 26 4.66 18.20 -10.04
N HIS A 27 4.27 17.17 -9.31
CA HIS A 27 2.86 16.82 -9.18
C HIS A 27 2.04 17.93 -8.51
N GLU A 28 2.59 18.57 -7.48
CA GLU A 28 1.91 19.68 -6.78
C GLU A 28 1.76 20.94 -7.66
N THR A 29 2.70 21.20 -8.58
CA THR A 29 2.69 22.38 -9.44
C THR A 29 1.99 22.16 -10.79
N GLU A 30 2.23 21.03 -11.42
CA GLU A 30 1.76 20.73 -12.79
C GLU A 30 0.56 19.77 -12.82
N GLY A 31 0.25 19.14 -11.68
CA GLY A 31 -0.87 18.22 -11.55
C GLY A 31 -0.59 16.78 -12.01
N LEU A 32 -1.64 15.95 -11.90
CA LEU A 32 -1.55 14.52 -12.21
C LEU A 32 -1.31 14.23 -13.68
N GLU A 33 -1.93 15.02 -14.56
CA GLU A 33 -1.84 14.86 -16.01
C GLU A 33 -0.40 14.98 -16.52
N PHE A 34 0.41 15.86 -15.92
CA PHE A 34 1.81 15.97 -16.23
C PHE A 34 2.56 14.65 -15.97
N LEU A 35 2.35 14.01 -14.82
CA LEU A 35 2.97 12.72 -14.48
C LEU A 35 2.51 11.61 -15.44
N GLN A 36 1.24 11.61 -15.81
CA GLN A 36 0.68 10.66 -16.77
C GLN A 36 1.34 10.80 -18.14
N ASN A 37 1.45 12.01 -18.65
CA ASN A 37 2.07 12.28 -19.93
C ASN A 37 3.57 11.92 -19.96
N GLU A 38 4.30 12.23 -18.88
CA GLU A 38 5.70 11.85 -18.75
C GLU A 38 5.90 10.34 -18.69
N LEU A 39 5.07 9.62 -17.93
CA LEU A 39 5.17 8.16 -17.87
C LEU A 39 4.77 7.51 -19.19
N ALA A 40 3.70 7.98 -19.85
CA ALA A 40 3.27 7.48 -21.15
C ALA A 40 4.39 7.64 -22.23
N ARG A 41 5.17 8.73 -22.15
CA ARG A 41 6.29 8.99 -23.03
C ARG A 41 7.50 8.09 -22.74
N LEU A 42 7.80 7.84 -21.45
CA LEU A 42 9.03 7.16 -21.03
C LEU A 42 8.85 5.64 -20.94
N ASP A 43 7.66 5.18 -20.61
CA ASP A 43 7.32 3.75 -20.54
C ASP A 43 5.84 3.53 -20.88
N PRO A 44 5.46 3.53 -22.16
CA PRO A 44 4.08 3.34 -22.58
C PRO A 44 3.52 1.97 -22.23
N VAL A 45 4.39 0.96 -22.06
CA VAL A 45 3.97 -0.40 -21.67
C VAL A 45 3.48 -0.37 -20.21
N TYR A 46 4.29 0.13 -19.29
CA TYR A 46 3.88 0.24 -17.89
C TYR A 46 2.70 1.20 -17.72
N PHE A 47 2.65 2.27 -18.50
CA PHE A 47 1.53 3.22 -18.45
C PHE A 47 0.18 2.56 -18.78
N SER A 48 0.16 1.59 -19.69
CA SER A 48 -1.08 0.88 -20.04
C SER A 48 -1.58 -0.09 -18.95
N GLU A 49 -0.73 -0.46 -18.01
CA GLU A 49 -1.02 -1.45 -16.96
C GLU A 49 -1.21 -0.82 -15.58
N VAL A 50 -0.58 0.33 -15.33
CA VAL A 50 -0.61 0.99 -14.03
C VAL A 50 -1.92 1.72 -13.79
N ASP A 51 -2.33 1.79 -12.52
CA ASP A 51 -3.39 2.70 -12.09
C ASP A 51 -2.92 4.16 -12.24
N THR A 52 -3.32 4.78 -13.34
CA THR A 52 -2.90 6.14 -13.71
C THR A 52 -3.53 7.24 -12.85
N LEU A 53 -4.54 6.91 -12.04
CA LEU A 53 -5.14 7.83 -11.06
C LEU A 53 -4.38 7.87 -9.74
N ASN A 54 -3.42 6.99 -9.54
CA ASN A 54 -2.62 6.91 -8.33
C ASN A 54 -1.26 7.60 -8.51
N PRO A 55 -1.10 8.85 -8.02
CA PRO A 55 0.13 9.63 -8.20
C PRO A 55 1.36 8.94 -7.57
N VAL A 56 1.17 8.19 -6.48
CA VAL A 56 2.28 7.50 -5.81
C VAL A 56 2.92 6.45 -6.72
N ARG A 57 2.10 5.72 -7.50
CA ARG A 57 2.60 4.73 -8.45
C ARG A 57 3.31 5.39 -9.63
N LEU A 58 2.77 6.49 -10.15
CA LEU A 58 3.39 7.24 -11.24
C LEU A 58 4.74 7.83 -10.81
N ILE A 59 4.77 8.49 -9.64
CA ILE A 59 5.99 9.06 -9.07
C ILE A 59 7.06 7.98 -8.88
N ARG A 60 6.66 6.80 -8.34
CA ARG A 60 7.61 5.71 -8.15
C ARG A 60 8.19 5.19 -9.46
N ALA A 61 7.37 5.03 -10.49
CA ALA A 61 7.85 4.60 -11.80
C ALA A 61 8.80 5.64 -12.41
N LEU A 62 8.44 6.92 -12.40
CA LEU A 62 9.25 8.01 -12.91
C LEU A 62 10.58 8.19 -12.15
N GLU A 63 10.57 7.98 -10.84
CA GLU A 63 11.77 7.94 -9.99
C GLU A 63 12.74 6.86 -10.48
N VAL A 64 12.25 5.63 -10.63
CA VAL A 64 13.08 4.49 -11.06
C VAL A 64 13.64 4.72 -12.46
N ILE A 65 12.82 5.20 -13.40
CA ILE A 65 13.26 5.55 -14.75
C ILE A 65 14.37 6.61 -14.70
N LYS A 66 14.21 7.62 -13.85
CA LYS A 66 15.19 8.70 -13.69
C LYS A 66 16.53 8.21 -13.14
N ILE A 67 16.50 7.27 -12.20
CA ILE A 67 17.70 6.72 -11.56
C ILE A 67 18.41 5.74 -12.49
N THR A 68 17.65 4.84 -13.14
CA THR A 68 18.22 3.74 -13.93
C THR A 68 18.49 4.11 -15.39
N GLY A 69 17.83 5.14 -15.90
CA GLY A 69 17.84 5.50 -17.31
C GLY A 69 17.13 4.48 -18.23
N LYS A 70 16.37 3.54 -17.64
CA LYS A 70 15.65 2.47 -18.34
C LYS A 70 14.15 2.57 -18.05
N PRO A 71 13.26 2.06 -18.93
CA PRO A 71 11.84 1.92 -18.63
C PRO A 71 11.62 1.18 -17.30
N PHE A 72 10.54 1.52 -16.61
CA PHE A 72 10.21 0.84 -15.34
C PHE A 72 9.96 -0.67 -15.53
N THR A 73 9.33 -1.04 -16.65
CA THR A 73 9.12 -2.44 -17.06
C THR A 73 10.42 -3.24 -17.15
N ALA A 74 11.54 -2.61 -17.51
CA ALA A 74 12.84 -3.29 -17.57
C ALA A 74 13.43 -3.61 -16.18
N ASN A 75 12.88 -3.01 -15.12
CA ASN A 75 13.30 -3.22 -13.72
C ASN A 75 12.32 -4.13 -12.96
N LEU A 76 11.27 -4.63 -13.62
CA LEU A 76 10.36 -5.59 -13.02
C LEU A 76 10.93 -7.01 -13.11
N PRO A 77 10.66 -7.85 -12.08
CA PRO A 77 11.06 -9.27 -12.14
C PRO A 77 10.43 -9.95 -13.36
N ARG A 78 11.17 -10.81 -14.01
CA ARG A 78 10.67 -11.59 -15.14
C ARG A 78 10.08 -12.90 -14.64
N GLU A 79 9.02 -13.39 -15.32
CA GLU A 79 8.40 -14.67 -15.01
C GLU A 79 9.38 -15.86 -15.09
N ASP A 80 10.38 -15.76 -15.97
CA ASP A 80 11.43 -16.76 -16.15
C ASP A 80 12.52 -16.74 -15.06
N SER A 81 12.49 -15.74 -14.16
CA SER A 81 13.45 -15.60 -13.05
C SER A 81 12.97 -16.23 -11.74
N SER A 82 11.96 -17.11 -11.78
CA SER A 82 11.42 -17.71 -10.56
C SER A 82 12.50 -18.45 -9.76
N ARG A 83 12.61 -18.10 -8.46
CA ARG A 83 13.49 -18.80 -7.52
C ARG A 83 12.96 -20.18 -7.11
N PHE A 84 11.68 -20.41 -7.33
CA PHE A 84 10.98 -21.63 -6.97
C PHE A 84 10.08 -22.08 -8.13
N PRO A 85 10.69 -22.60 -9.24
CA PRO A 85 9.94 -22.96 -10.45
C PRO A 85 8.91 -24.08 -10.21
N ASP A 86 9.14 -24.91 -9.20
CA ASP A 86 8.25 -26.03 -8.84
C ASP A 86 7.28 -25.70 -7.70
N ALA A 87 7.16 -24.40 -7.32
CA ALA A 87 6.28 -23.99 -6.23
C ALA A 87 4.81 -24.19 -6.62
N LEU A 88 4.08 -24.92 -5.78
CA LEU A 88 2.63 -25.05 -5.89
C LEU A 88 1.96 -23.92 -5.14
N GLN A 89 1.06 -23.19 -5.82
CA GLN A 89 0.30 -22.10 -5.22
C GLN A 89 -1.15 -22.54 -5.02
N PHE A 90 -1.62 -22.44 -3.78
CA PHE A 90 -3.00 -22.74 -3.41
C PHE A 90 -3.72 -21.47 -2.96
N GLY A 91 -4.85 -21.17 -3.59
CA GLY A 91 -5.76 -20.08 -3.19
C GLY A 91 -6.91 -20.64 -2.34
N LEU A 92 -7.17 -20.02 -1.19
CA LEU A 92 -8.37 -20.30 -0.42
C LEU A 92 -9.49 -19.37 -0.87
N VAL A 93 -10.63 -19.96 -1.22
CA VAL A 93 -11.84 -19.23 -1.60
C VAL A 93 -12.88 -19.46 -0.51
N MET A 94 -13.53 -18.38 -0.09
CA MET A 94 -14.61 -18.42 0.89
C MET A 94 -15.77 -17.57 0.37
N ASP A 95 -16.99 -18.01 0.66
CA ASP A 95 -18.19 -17.22 0.42
C ASP A 95 -18.11 -15.87 1.16
N ARG A 96 -18.62 -14.79 0.51
CA ARG A 96 -18.49 -13.43 1.04
C ARG A 96 -19.31 -13.21 2.31
N GLU A 97 -20.47 -13.85 2.45
CA GLU A 97 -21.29 -13.74 3.66
C GLU A 97 -20.57 -14.41 4.81
N HIS A 98 -20.09 -15.63 4.62
CA HIS A 98 -19.28 -16.33 5.61
C HIS A 98 -18.01 -15.56 6.02
N LEU A 99 -17.39 -14.87 5.06
CA LEU A 99 -16.20 -14.04 5.35
C LEU A 99 -16.56 -12.84 6.22
N ARG A 100 -17.69 -12.17 5.94
CA ARG A 100 -18.20 -11.06 6.76
C ARG A 100 -18.47 -11.50 8.18
N ASP A 101 -19.26 -12.56 8.36
CA ASP A 101 -19.56 -13.10 9.69
C ASP A 101 -18.30 -13.36 10.53
N ARG A 102 -17.26 -13.89 9.88
CA ARG A 102 -15.98 -14.16 10.54
C ARG A 102 -15.21 -12.88 10.87
N ILE A 103 -15.29 -11.85 10.02
CA ILE A 103 -14.68 -10.55 10.28
C ILE A 103 -15.36 -9.90 11.47
N ASP A 104 -16.70 -9.86 11.50
CA ASP A 104 -17.49 -9.25 12.55
C ASP A 104 -17.21 -9.94 13.90
N LEU A 105 -17.24 -11.27 13.92
CA LEU A 105 -16.89 -12.04 15.09
C LEU A 105 -15.45 -11.80 15.57
N ARG A 106 -14.51 -11.59 14.65
CA ARG A 106 -13.13 -11.26 14.98
C ARG A 106 -13.02 -9.88 15.60
N VAL A 107 -13.71 -8.88 15.05
CA VAL A 107 -13.74 -7.52 15.59
C VAL A 107 -14.30 -7.55 17.02
N ASP A 108 -15.44 -8.20 17.25
CA ASP A 108 -16.02 -8.33 18.58
C ASP A 108 -15.06 -8.97 19.59
N ARG A 109 -14.35 -10.02 19.19
CA ARG A 109 -13.32 -10.64 20.03
C ARG A 109 -12.18 -9.69 20.36
N MET A 110 -11.70 -8.95 19.37
CA MET A 110 -10.63 -7.96 19.59
C MET A 110 -11.06 -6.91 20.62
N TRP A 111 -12.31 -6.43 20.56
CA TRP A 111 -12.87 -5.52 21.57
C TRP A 111 -12.89 -6.15 22.96
N GLN A 112 -13.39 -7.39 23.08
CA GLN A 112 -13.45 -8.13 24.34
C GLN A 112 -12.06 -8.42 24.92
N GLU A 113 -11.08 -8.68 24.07
CA GLU A 113 -9.69 -8.97 24.44
C GLU A 113 -8.87 -7.72 24.78
N GLY A 114 -9.46 -6.50 24.68
CA GLY A 114 -8.87 -5.27 25.16
C GLY A 114 -8.21 -4.41 24.09
N PHE A 115 -8.58 -4.57 22.81
CA PHE A 115 -8.00 -3.79 21.71
C PHE A 115 -8.14 -2.27 21.92
N VAL A 116 -9.26 -1.83 22.50
CA VAL A 116 -9.46 -0.41 22.82
C VAL A 116 -8.47 0.06 23.89
N ALA A 117 -8.23 -0.75 24.92
CA ALA A 117 -7.27 -0.43 25.98
C ALA A 117 -5.82 -0.39 25.44
N GLU A 118 -5.48 -1.29 24.52
CA GLU A 118 -4.21 -1.28 23.80
C GLU A 118 -4.00 0.07 23.08
N VAL A 119 -5.01 0.53 22.35
CA VAL A 119 -4.92 1.82 21.62
C VAL A 119 -4.81 3.00 22.60
N ASP A 120 -5.54 2.97 23.73
CA ASP A 120 -5.44 4.01 24.77
C ASP A 120 -4.01 4.09 25.35
N GLU A 121 -3.38 2.95 25.60
CA GLU A 121 -1.97 2.90 26.02
C GLU A 121 -1.04 3.46 24.94
N LEU A 122 -1.26 3.09 23.68
CA LEU A 122 -0.47 3.60 22.55
C LEU A 122 -0.67 5.10 22.31
N ILE A 123 -1.84 5.67 22.62
CA ILE A 123 -2.06 7.13 22.61
C ILE A 123 -1.11 7.80 23.60
N ALA A 124 -1.01 7.27 24.84
CA ALA A 124 -0.10 7.80 25.86
C ALA A 124 1.37 7.70 25.42
N HIS A 125 1.73 6.67 24.65
CA HIS A 125 3.08 6.48 24.10
C HIS A 125 3.32 7.19 22.76
N GLY A 126 2.34 7.93 22.25
CA GLY A 126 2.50 8.83 21.11
C GLY A 126 2.26 8.21 19.73
N ILE A 127 1.37 7.25 19.60
CA ILE A 127 0.96 6.65 18.30
C ILE A 127 0.55 7.74 17.29
N ARG A 128 -0.06 8.84 17.76
CA ARG A 128 -0.50 9.97 16.91
C ARG A 128 0.65 10.71 16.22
N ARG A 129 1.89 10.53 16.67
CA ARG A 129 3.09 11.12 16.05
C ARG A 129 3.67 10.22 14.94
N GLY A 130 3.25 8.96 14.91
CA GLY A 130 3.68 8.01 13.90
C GLY A 130 2.91 8.22 12.58
N THR A 131 3.55 8.01 11.44
CA THR A 131 2.91 8.14 10.13
C THR A 131 2.20 6.87 9.66
N THR A 132 2.61 5.71 10.13
CA THR A 132 2.16 4.40 9.66
C THR A 132 1.21 3.72 10.64
N ALA A 133 1.60 3.61 11.92
CA ALA A 133 0.83 2.89 12.92
C ALA A 133 -0.58 3.46 13.12
N GLN A 134 -0.72 4.78 13.21
CA GLN A 134 -2.03 5.42 13.35
C GLN A 134 -3.01 5.18 12.18
N ARG A 135 -2.52 4.72 11.02
CA ARG A 135 -3.31 4.43 9.82
C ARG A 135 -3.62 2.94 9.68
N ALA A 136 -3.09 2.11 10.57
CA ALA A 136 -3.38 0.69 10.52
C ALA A 136 -4.87 0.46 10.79
N LEU A 137 -5.43 -0.53 10.09
CA LEU A 137 -6.84 -0.89 10.22
C LEU A 137 -7.17 -1.24 11.67
N GLY A 138 -8.27 -0.72 12.18
CA GLY A 138 -8.68 -0.82 13.57
C GLY A 138 -8.10 0.30 14.45
N TYR A 139 -6.81 0.63 14.35
CA TYR A 139 -6.23 1.74 15.12
C TYR A 139 -6.82 3.08 14.70
N ALA A 140 -6.93 3.33 13.39
CA ALA A 140 -7.52 4.56 12.87
C ALA A 140 -8.97 4.75 13.35
N GLN A 141 -9.77 3.69 13.37
CA GLN A 141 -11.16 3.72 13.80
C GLN A 141 -11.28 4.00 15.31
N ILE A 142 -10.47 3.34 16.13
CA ILE A 142 -10.49 3.59 17.58
C ILE A 142 -9.98 5.01 17.90
N LEU A 143 -8.96 5.50 17.20
CA LEU A 143 -8.50 6.88 17.34
C LEU A 143 -9.63 7.88 17.00
N ALA A 144 -10.37 7.65 15.92
CA ALA A 144 -11.53 8.45 15.52
C ALA A 144 -12.66 8.38 16.56
N MET A 145 -12.90 7.21 17.14
CA MET A 145 -13.84 7.04 18.26
C MET A 145 -13.41 7.84 19.49
N ARG A 146 -12.12 7.85 19.83
CA ARG A 146 -11.58 8.66 20.95
C ARG A 146 -11.63 10.17 20.68
N ASP A 147 -11.60 10.56 19.41
CA ASP A 147 -11.78 11.95 18.99
C ASP A 147 -13.26 12.37 18.92
N GLY A 148 -14.20 11.47 19.17
CA GLY A 148 -15.64 11.71 19.11
C GLY A 148 -16.19 11.85 17.68
N THR A 149 -15.45 11.42 16.66
CA THR A 149 -15.87 11.46 15.26
C THR A 149 -16.60 10.19 14.82
N LEU A 150 -16.41 9.08 15.54
CA LEU A 150 -17.13 7.82 15.36
C LEU A 150 -17.73 7.37 16.70
N SER A 151 -18.89 6.73 16.66
CA SER A 151 -19.42 5.93 17.75
C SER A 151 -18.65 4.59 17.85
N GLU A 152 -18.88 3.82 18.92
CA GLU A 152 -18.26 2.51 19.05
C GLU A 152 -18.73 1.54 17.95
N ASP A 153 -20.02 1.59 17.60
CA ASP A 153 -20.57 0.71 16.57
C ASP A 153 -19.97 1.04 15.18
N GLU A 154 -19.87 2.34 14.85
CA GLU A 154 -19.23 2.78 13.61
C GLU A 154 -17.72 2.47 13.54
N ALA A 155 -17.05 2.38 14.70
CA ALA A 155 -15.64 2.03 14.75
C ALA A 155 -15.40 0.51 14.59
N LYS A 156 -16.44 -0.31 14.77
CA LYS A 156 -16.40 -1.77 14.56
C LYS A 156 -16.72 -2.16 13.11
N GLU A 157 -17.42 -1.32 12.34
CA GLU A 157 -17.72 -1.53 10.93
C GLU A 157 -16.48 -1.28 10.02
#